data_2b9c00c68e72d809d0d68a3ccf9d7073
#
_entry.id   2b9c00c68e72d809d0d68a3ccf9d7073
#
_cell.length_a   1.000
_cell.length_b   1.000
_cell.length_c   1.000
_cell.angle_alpha   90.00
_cell.angle_beta   90.00
_cell.angle_gamma   90.00
#
_symmetry.space_group_name_H-M   'P 1'
#
loop_
_entity.id
_entity.type
_entity.pdbx_description
1 polymer ?
#
loop_
_entity_poly.entity_id
_entity_poly.type
_entity_poly.pdbx_seq_one_letter_code
_entity_poly.pdbx_strand_id
1 'polypeptide(L)'
;MQVKELKTFWDISKTDGNIWMVSFLATILVDVQFGLVIGVVFSLCVLIYQVRKPKTFLLGNIPNTDFYVPLKRYNMAVDMPGVKVFHFGGPLHFANSSYFCSQLARATQINARNIMKQKKVRLDVIAAYNGFGATPASLASPSGFTFSASHESSFVTTDGSIPSTVATIPPTNHPSYIILDFSRVTFVDGTSIMTLIQVVQEYQNINITIYIAACSSSVFSMLQRGGMFKTLSASSFFPSVHDAVMHTLPGRKPTYKPQQLTD
;
A
#
# COMPACT_ATOMS: atom_id res chain seq x y z
N MET A 1 28.58 27.74 -25.83
CA MET A 1 27.12 27.60 -25.95
C MET A 1 26.57 26.46 -25.05
N GLN A 2 27.22 25.33 -24.98
CA GLN A 2 26.72 24.12 -24.28
C GLN A 2 26.51 24.26 -22.75
N VAL A 3 27.29 25.10 -22.04
CA VAL A 3 27.19 25.25 -20.57
C VAL A 3 25.91 25.95 -20.12
N LYS A 4 25.34 26.83 -20.96
CA LYS A 4 24.05 27.49 -20.65
C LYS A 4 22.88 26.51 -20.75
N GLU A 5 22.94 25.58 -21.69
CA GLU A 5 21.93 24.54 -21.88
C GLU A 5 21.94 23.55 -20.71
N LEU A 6 23.11 23.21 -20.17
CA LEU A 6 23.25 22.37 -19.00
C LEU A 6 22.49 22.94 -17.79
N LYS A 7 22.61 24.24 -17.55
CA LYS A 7 21.88 24.89 -16.43
C LYS A 7 20.37 24.78 -16.63
N THR A 8 19.89 24.98 -17.86
CA THR A 8 18.47 24.82 -18.19
C THR A 8 17.98 23.38 -17.98
N PHE A 9 18.76 22.37 -18.41
CA PHE A 9 18.43 20.97 -18.17
C PHE A 9 18.43 20.63 -16.69
N TRP A 10 19.39 21.17 -15.92
CA TRP A 10 19.47 20.95 -14.47
C TRP A 10 18.28 21.55 -13.70
N ASP A 11 17.81 22.72 -14.13
CA ASP A 11 16.66 23.40 -13.54
C ASP A 11 15.33 22.68 -13.87
N ILE A 12 15.21 22.09 -15.08
CA ILE A 12 14.01 21.36 -15.52
C ILE A 12 13.99 19.95 -14.93
N SER A 13 15.10 19.22 -15.09
CA SER A 13 15.22 17.82 -14.68
C SER A 13 16.64 17.48 -14.23
N LYS A 14 16.82 17.26 -12.96
CA LYS A 14 18.11 16.82 -12.39
C LYS A 14 18.61 15.52 -13.02
N THR A 15 17.69 14.67 -13.48
CA THR A 15 17.99 13.39 -14.11
C THR A 15 18.66 13.59 -15.46
N ASP A 16 18.10 14.48 -16.28
CA ASP A 16 18.62 14.76 -17.63
C ASP A 16 19.96 15.48 -17.55
N GLY A 17 20.11 16.38 -16.58
CA GLY A 17 21.38 17.03 -16.27
C GLY A 17 22.48 16.02 -15.87
N ASN A 18 22.14 14.99 -15.09
CA ASN A 18 23.08 13.91 -14.74
C ASN A 18 23.48 13.06 -15.96
N ILE A 19 22.51 12.72 -16.84
CA ILE A 19 22.82 11.97 -18.09
C ILE A 19 23.78 12.76 -18.94
N TRP A 20 23.50 14.05 -19.13
CA TRP A 20 24.37 14.93 -19.91
C TRP A 20 25.78 15.02 -19.33
N MET A 21 25.88 15.20 -18.00
CA MET A 21 27.18 15.31 -17.32
C MET A 21 27.99 14.01 -17.44
N VAL A 22 27.38 12.85 -17.24
CA VAL A 22 28.05 11.55 -17.35
C VAL A 22 28.54 11.32 -18.78
N SER A 23 27.70 11.59 -19.80
CA SER A 23 28.06 11.45 -21.21
C SER A 23 29.20 12.39 -21.58
N PHE A 24 29.15 13.65 -21.15
CA PHE A 24 30.20 14.64 -21.40
C PHE A 24 31.53 14.23 -20.77
N LEU A 25 31.50 13.84 -19.51
CA LEU A 25 32.71 13.43 -18.78
C LEU A 25 33.33 12.16 -19.38
N ALA A 26 32.51 11.19 -19.74
CA ALA A 26 32.94 9.96 -20.40
C ALA A 26 33.63 10.24 -21.75
N THR A 27 33.06 11.15 -22.54
CA THR A 27 33.62 11.54 -23.84
C THR A 27 35.00 12.22 -23.70
N ILE A 28 35.20 13.05 -22.65
CA ILE A 28 36.48 13.75 -22.42
C ILE A 28 37.54 12.80 -21.90
N LEU A 29 37.17 11.91 -20.95
CA LEU A 29 38.14 11.11 -20.22
C LEU A 29 38.56 9.83 -20.95
N VAL A 30 37.68 9.27 -21.78
CA VAL A 30 37.93 7.96 -22.40
C VAL A 30 38.17 8.11 -23.91
N ASP A 31 37.12 8.39 -24.66
CA ASP A 31 37.13 8.66 -26.08
C ASP A 31 35.70 8.92 -26.55
N VAL A 32 35.52 9.54 -27.72
CA VAL A 32 34.18 9.85 -28.27
C VAL A 32 33.33 8.58 -28.47
N GLN A 33 33.92 7.51 -29.00
CA GLN A 33 33.23 6.25 -29.25
C GLN A 33 32.74 5.59 -27.96
N PHE A 34 33.62 5.48 -26.97
CA PHE A 34 33.27 4.89 -25.67
C PHE A 34 32.35 5.79 -24.82
N GLY A 35 32.53 7.12 -24.93
CA GLY A 35 31.66 8.10 -24.30
C GLY A 35 30.20 7.98 -24.75
N LEU A 36 29.98 7.74 -26.04
CA LEU A 36 28.64 7.50 -26.59
C LEU A 36 28.01 6.24 -26.00
N VAL A 37 28.73 5.12 -25.96
CA VAL A 37 28.24 3.85 -25.41
C VAL A 37 27.90 3.99 -23.92
N ILE A 38 28.79 4.61 -23.14
CA ILE A 38 28.56 4.85 -21.72
C ILE A 38 27.32 5.73 -21.51
N GLY A 39 27.14 6.78 -22.30
CA GLY A 39 25.98 7.67 -22.25
C GLY A 39 24.66 6.94 -22.50
N VAL A 40 24.64 6.10 -23.53
CA VAL A 40 23.44 5.30 -23.88
C VAL A 40 23.11 4.29 -22.76
N VAL A 41 24.10 3.55 -22.28
CA VAL A 41 23.90 2.57 -21.20
C VAL A 41 23.42 3.27 -19.93
N PHE A 42 24.02 4.39 -19.57
CA PHE A 42 23.61 5.15 -18.40
C PHE A 42 22.18 5.69 -18.53
N SER A 43 21.81 6.25 -19.70
CA SER A 43 20.46 6.70 -19.98
C SER A 43 19.44 5.57 -19.87
N LEU A 44 19.75 4.38 -20.38
CA LEU A 44 18.91 3.19 -20.25
C LEU A 44 18.74 2.77 -18.79
N CYS A 45 19.80 2.76 -17.99
CA CYS A 45 19.74 2.45 -16.56
C CYS A 45 18.83 3.44 -15.82
N VAL A 46 18.94 4.72 -16.13
CA VAL A 46 18.09 5.76 -15.53
C VAL A 46 16.62 5.56 -15.91
N LEU A 47 16.34 5.25 -17.19
CA LEU A 47 14.97 4.96 -17.64
C LEU A 47 14.38 3.77 -16.89
N ILE A 48 15.11 2.66 -16.78
CA ILE A 48 14.69 1.47 -16.02
C ILE A 48 14.42 1.83 -14.55
N TYR A 49 15.27 2.65 -13.94
CA TYR A 49 15.07 3.09 -12.56
C TYR A 49 13.79 3.91 -12.38
N GLN A 50 13.47 4.81 -13.30
CA GLN A 50 12.25 5.62 -13.28
C GLN A 50 10.99 4.76 -13.41
N VAL A 51 11.00 3.78 -14.32
CA VAL A 51 9.88 2.86 -14.53
C VAL A 51 9.63 1.97 -13.30
N ARG A 52 10.69 1.59 -12.57
CA ARG A 52 10.58 0.77 -11.35
C ARG A 52 9.98 1.51 -10.15
N LYS A 53 10.01 2.85 -10.11
CA LYS A 53 9.54 3.65 -8.98
C LYS A 53 8.50 4.69 -9.41
N PRO A 54 7.31 4.27 -9.85
CA PRO A 54 6.23 5.20 -10.17
C PRO A 54 5.84 6.01 -8.94
N LYS A 55 5.32 7.21 -9.16
CA LYS A 55 4.88 8.10 -8.08
C LYS A 55 3.63 7.53 -7.44
N THR A 56 3.58 7.56 -6.11
CA THR A 56 2.44 7.10 -5.31
C THR A 56 1.96 8.20 -4.37
N PHE A 57 0.67 8.30 -4.18
CA PHE A 57 0.07 9.32 -3.32
C PHE A 57 -1.11 8.73 -2.54
N LEU A 58 -1.32 9.27 -1.32
CA LEU A 58 -2.63 9.19 -0.68
C LEU A 58 -3.47 10.35 -1.18
N LEU A 59 -4.70 10.06 -1.60
CA LEU A 59 -5.66 11.05 -2.03
C LEU A 59 -6.62 11.38 -0.90
N GLY A 60 -6.95 12.67 -0.76
CA GLY A 60 -8.01 13.19 0.07
C GLY A 60 -9.10 13.80 -0.78
N ASN A 61 -10.30 13.92 -0.22
CA ASN A 61 -11.43 14.58 -0.87
C ASN A 61 -11.33 16.09 -0.66
N ILE A 62 -11.70 16.86 -1.68
CA ILE A 62 -11.96 18.31 -1.54
C ILE A 62 -13.43 18.43 -1.09
N PRO A 63 -13.72 19.05 0.08
CA PRO A 63 -15.07 19.17 0.60
C PRO A 63 -16.04 19.74 -0.45
N ASN A 64 -17.24 19.17 -0.51
CA ASN A 64 -18.32 19.53 -1.45
C ASN A 64 -17.97 19.32 -2.93
N THR A 65 -17.00 18.48 -3.25
CA THR A 65 -16.67 18.12 -4.63
C THR A 65 -16.42 16.61 -4.77
N ASP A 66 -16.48 16.12 -6.01
CA ASP A 66 -16.18 14.73 -6.35
C ASP A 66 -14.69 14.53 -6.67
N PHE A 67 -13.86 15.53 -6.41
CA PHE A 67 -12.44 15.51 -6.74
C PHE A 67 -11.58 14.98 -5.60
N TYR A 68 -10.63 14.12 -5.97
CA TYR A 68 -9.64 13.54 -5.06
C TYR A 68 -8.26 13.97 -5.48
N VAL A 69 -7.52 14.58 -4.56
CA VAL A 69 -6.21 15.16 -4.82
C VAL A 69 -5.18 14.70 -3.78
N PRO A 70 -3.87 14.70 -4.12
CA PRO A 70 -2.84 14.30 -3.18
C PRO A 70 -2.84 15.14 -1.90
N LEU A 71 -3.03 14.50 -0.74
CA LEU A 71 -3.08 15.14 0.59
C LEU A 71 -1.86 16.02 0.88
N LYS A 72 -0.67 15.60 0.43
CA LYS A 72 0.57 16.35 0.69
C LYS A 72 0.75 17.60 -0.18
N ARG A 73 0.00 17.72 -1.27
CA ARG A 73 0.18 18.79 -2.25
C ARG A 73 -0.85 19.91 -2.10
N TYR A 74 -2.04 19.58 -1.62
CA TYR A 74 -3.17 20.51 -1.55
C TYR A 74 -3.69 20.60 -0.13
N ASN A 75 -3.57 21.77 0.48
CA ASN A 75 -4.05 22.01 1.85
C ASN A 75 -5.58 21.91 2.01
N MET A 76 -6.31 21.99 0.91
CA MET A 76 -7.79 21.85 0.89
C MET A 76 -8.24 20.39 0.92
N ALA A 77 -7.33 19.44 0.71
CA ALA A 77 -7.65 18.02 0.74
C ALA A 77 -7.83 17.53 2.17
N VAL A 78 -8.97 16.93 2.45
CA VAL A 78 -9.30 16.36 3.76
C VAL A 78 -9.14 14.85 3.73
N ASP A 79 -8.48 14.30 4.75
CA ASP A 79 -8.38 12.85 4.93
C ASP A 79 -9.73 12.29 5.39
N MET A 80 -10.12 11.15 4.85
CA MET A 80 -11.40 10.51 5.16
C MET A 80 -11.24 9.51 6.29
N PRO A 81 -11.97 9.67 7.40
CA PRO A 81 -11.88 8.72 8.51
C PRO A 81 -12.36 7.33 8.04
N GLY A 82 -11.56 6.31 8.35
CA GLY A 82 -11.91 4.92 8.02
C GLY A 82 -11.67 4.50 6.57
N VAL A 83 -11.32 5.41 5.66
CA VAL A 83 -11.06 5.11 4.23
C VAL A 83 -9.72 5.70 3.80
N LYS A 84 -8.88 4.91 3.15
CA LYS A 84 -7.64 5.40 2.54
C LYS A 84 -7.67 5.16 1.03
N VAL A 85 -7.47 6.23 0.26
CA VAL A 85 -7.38 6.14 -1.20
C VAL A 85 -5.92 6.19 -1.61
N PHE A 86 -5.43 5.09 -2.17
CA PHE A 86 -4.05 4.95 -2.60
C PHE A 86 -3.95 5.01 -4.12
N HIS A 87 -3.29 6.05 -4.61
CA HIS A 87 -3.04 6.25 -6.05
C HIS A 87 -1.69 5.68 -6.45
N PHE A 88 -1.67 4.89 -7.53
CA PHE A 88 -0.46 4.34 -8.13
C PHE A 88 -0.27 4.89 -9.55
N GLY A 89 0.80 5.67 -9.75
CA GLY A 89 1.00 6.51 -10.92
C GLY A 89 1.76 5.86 -12.08
N GLY A 90 1.55 4.58 -12.36
CA GLY A 90 2.21 3.91 -13.49
C GLY A 90 1.79 2.46 -13.70
N PRO A 91 2.34 1.79 -14.71
CA PRO A 91 2.06 0.38 -14.96
C PRO A 91 2.54 -0.48 -13.79
N LEU A 92 1.83 -1.57 -13.52
CA LEU A 92 2.17 -2.51 -12.47
C LEU A 92 2.76 -3.79 -13.10
N HIS A 93 4.04 -4.02 -12.87
CA HIS A 93 4.78 -5.15 -13.42
C HIS A 93 5.70 -5.79 -12.37
N PHE A 94 6.24 -6.97 -12.66
CA PHE A 94 7.05 -7.75 -11.73
C PHE A 94 8.18 -6.93 -11.06
N ALA A 95 8.81 -6.02 -11.80
CA ALA A 95 9.94 -5.23 -11.28
C ALA A 95 9.52 -4.14 -10.27
N ASN A 96 8.24 -3.76 -10.19
CA ASN A 96 7.74 -2.76 -9.25
C ASN A 96 6.64 -3.29 -8.30
N SER A 97 6.24 -4.54 -8.40
CA SER A 97 5.22 -5.15 -7.53
C SER A 97 5.61 -5.09 -6.04
N SER A 98 6.87 -5.38 -5.70
CA SER A 98 7.38 -5.23 -4.33
C SER A 98 7.39 -3.77 -3.85
N TYR A 99 7.69 -2.84 -4.76
CA TYR A 99 7.61 -1.40 -4.48
C TYR A 99 6.17 -0.97 -4.21
N PHE A 100 5.20 -1.45 -5.01
CA PHE A 100 3.78 -1.23 -4.79
C PHE A 100 3.36 -1.66 -3.37
N CYS A 101 3.67 -2.90 -2.97
CA CYS A 101 3.35 -3.41 -1.63
C CYS A 101 3.96 -2.55 -0.51
N SER A 102 5.23 -2.17 -0.68
CA SER A 102 5.94 -1.35 0.30
C SER A 102 5.34 0.06 0.42
N GLN A 103 4.97 0.66 -0.70
CA GLN A 103 4.35 2.00 -0.71
C GLN A 103 2.91 1.97 -0.17
N LEU A 104 2.14 0.93 -0.49
CA LEU A 104 0.81 0.73 0.08
C LEU A 104 0.89 0.61 1.60
N ALA A 105 1.76 -0.24 2.13
CA ALA A 105 1.96 -0.41 3.56
C ALA A 105 2.44 0.87 4.25
N ARG A 106 3.35 1.62 3.61
CA ARG A 106 3.85 2.91 4.13
C ARG A 106 2.77 3.98 4.11
N ALA A 107 1.99 4.06 3.03
CA ALA A 107 0.97 5.07 2.85
C ALA A 107 -0.21 4.86 3.82
N THR A 108 -0.64 3.63 3.98
CA THR A 108 -1.72 3.26 4.91
C THR A 108 -1.26 3.14 6.36
N GLN A 109 0.06 3.13 6.60
CA GLN A 109 0.69 2.85 7.90
C GLN A 109 0.34 1.45 8.44
N ILE A 110 -0.10 0.56 7.58
CA ILE A 110 -0.51 -0.81 7.92
C ILE A 110 0.36 -1.80 7.18
N ASN A 111 1.10 -2.60 7.93
CA ASN A 111 1.80 -3.74 7.38
C ASN A 111 1.02 -5.02 7.72
N ALA A 112 0.14 -5.44 6.81
CA ALA A 112 -0.73 -6.60 7.01
C ALA A 112 0.06 -7.87 7.35
N ARG A 113 1.23 -8.06 6.72
CA ARG A 113 2.13 -9.21 6.99
C ARG A 113 2.66 -9.22 8.42
N ASN A 114 3.03 -8.07 8.96
CA ASN A 114 3.54 -7.98 10.33
C ASN A 114 2.42 -8.23 11.34
N ILE A 115 1.22 -7.69 11.09
CA ILE A 115 0.04 -7.91 11.93
C ILE A 115 -0.34 -9.40 11.94
N MET A 116 -0.34 -10.05 10.78
CA MET A 116 -0.62 -11.50 10.70
C MET A 116 0.43 -12.34 11.42
N LYS A 117 1.72 -12.01 11.29
CA LYS A 117 2.79 -12.69 12.03
C LYS A 117 2.60 -12.56 13.54
N GLN A 118 2.30 -11.35 14.02
CA GLN A 118 2.02 -11.13 15.45
C GLN A 118 0.77 -11.90 15.94
N LYS A 119 -0.29 -11.92 15.12
CA LYS A 119 -1.51 -12.69 15.43
C LYS A 119 -1.21 -14.18 15.50
N LYS A 120 -0.41 -14.72 14.57
CA LYS A 120 -0.03 -16.13 14.58
C LYS A 120 0.80 -16.49 15.81
N VAL A 121 1.85 -15.72 16.11
CA VAL A 121 2.67 -15.92 17.32
C VAL A 121 1.81 -15.89 18.59
N ARG A 122 0.86 -14.96 18.68
CA ARG A 122 -0.07 -14.90 19.82
C ARG A 122 -0.94 -16.15 19.94
N LEU A 123 -1.48 -16.63 18.81
CA LEU A 123 -2.29 -17.86 18.80
C LEU A 123 -1.45 -19.09 19.18
N ASP A 124 -0.21 -19.18 18.68
CA ASP A 124 0.70 -20.26 19.02
C ASP A 124 1.06 -20.25 20.52
N VAL A 125 1.26 -19.08 21.12
CA VAL A 125 1.49 -18.92 22.56
C VAL A 125 0.26 -19.32 23.38
N ILE A 126 -0.93 -18.90 22.95
CA ILE A 126 -2.19 -19.28 23.63
C ILE A 126 -2.45 -20.79 23.51
N ALA A 127 -2.19 -21.39 22.35
CA ALA A 127 -2.33 -22.82 22.12
C ALA A 127 -1.34 -23.62 22.98
N ALA A 128 -0.09 -23.17 23.07
CA ALA A 128 0.91 -23.77 23.95
C ALA A 128 0.51 -23.66 25.44
N TYR A 129 -0.06 -22.53 25.85
CA TYR A 129 -0.55 -22.34 27.22
C TYR A 129 -1.73 -23.26 27.54
N ASN A 130 -2.70 -23.38 26.63
CA ASN A 130 -3.86 -24.27 26.81
C ASN A 130 -3.51 -25.78 26.72
N GLY A 131 -2.44 -26.13 25.98
CA GLY A 131 -1.95 -27.49 25.83
C GLY A 131 -1.18 -28.03 27.07
N PHE A 132 -0.69 -27.11 27.92
CA PHE A 132 0.12 -27.50 29.11
C PHE A 132 -0.70 -27.79 30.35
N GLY A 133 -2.04 -27.76 30.33
CA GLY A 133 -2.90 -28.15 31.47
C GLY A 133 -2.55 -27.51 32.82
N ALA A 134 -1.85 -26.38 32.81
CA ALA A 134 -1.38 -25.70 33.98
C ALA A 134 -2.52 -24.88 34.63
N THR A 135 -3.04 -25.33 35.75
CA THR A 135 -3.81 -24.53 36.67
C THR A 135 -2.98 -23.33 37.11
N PRO A 136 -3.59 -22.15 37.36
CA PRO A 136 -2.86 -20.91 37.65
C PRO A 136 -2.09 -20.88 38.98
N ALA A 137 -2.00 -22.00 39.70
CA ALA A 137 -1.39 -22.09 41.03
C ALA A 137 0.11 -22.47 41.05
N SER A 138 0.77 -22.75 39.92
CA SER A 138 2.16 -23.28 39.91
C SER A 138 3.23 -22.36 39.38
N LEU A 139 2.95 -21.08 39.14
CA LEU A 139 3.96 -20.11 38.72
C LEU A 139 4.35 -19.14 39.85
N ALA A 140 4.89 -19.72 40.96
CA ALA A 140 5.74 -18.98 41.88
C ALA A 140 7.17 -19.03 41.32
N SER A 141 7.61 -17.90 40.79
CA SER A 141 8.98 -17.44 40.49
C SER A 141 10.05 -18.42 40.01
N PRO A 142 10.71 -18.09 38.90
CA PRO A 142 12.15 -17.86 38.97
C PRO A 142 12.51 -16.45 38.58
N SER A 143 13.34 -15.87 39.41
CA SER A 143 14.04 -14.62 39.30
C SER A 143 14.62 -14.30 37.91
N GLY A 144 14.41 -13.07 37.45
CA GLY A 144 15.33 -12.39 36.55
C GLY A 144 14.82 -12.08 35.16
N PHE A 145 13.73 -11.29 35.03
CA PHE A 145 13.56 -10.45 33.84
C PHE A 145 12.75 -9.20 34.24
N THR A 146 13.47 -8.09 34.41
CA THR A 146 12.86 -6.78 34.67
C THR A 146 12.34 -6.21 33.38
N PHE A 147 11.04 -6.15 33.22
CA PHE A 147 10.37 -5.37 32.18
C PHE A 147 9.97 -4.03 32.79
N SER A 148 10.66 -2.97 32.41
CA SER A 148 10.28 -1.59 32.75
C SER A 148 9.03 -1.20 32.01
N ALA A 149 7.88 -1.24 32.68
CA ALA A 149 6.65 -0.60 32.24
C ALA A 149 6.45 0.66 33.07
N SER A 150 6.66 1.81 32.48
CA SER A 150 6.20 3.10 32.99
C SER A 150 4.83 3.40 32.41
N HIS A 151 3.81 3.33 33.16
CA HIS A 151 2.76 4.27 33.51
C HIS A 151 1.55 3.59 34.13
N GLU A 152 1.20 4.14 35.27
CA GLU A 152 0.19 3.71 36.23
C GLU A 152 -1.25 3.74 35.68
N SER A 153 -2.08 2.80 36.13
CA SER A 153 -3.21 3.16 37.02
C SER A 153 -3.80 1.89 37.65
N SER A 154 -3.83 1.94 38.94
CA SER A 154 -4.38 1.01 39.92
C SER A 154 -5.89 0.80 39.70
N PHE A 155 -6.34 -0.47 39.71
CA PHE A 155 -7.63 -0.84 40.28
C PHE A 155 -7.56 -2.28 40.79
N VAL A 156 -7.56 -2.42 42.08
CA VAL A 156 -7.73 -3.67 42.80
C VAL A 156 -9.22 -3.90 42.97
N THR A 157 -9.76 -4.99 42.44
CA THR A 157 -11.02 -5.56 42.90
C THR A 157 -10.83 -7.04 43.17
N THR A 158 -10.91 -7.37 44.47
CA THR A 158 -11.12 -8.67 45.03
C THR A 158 -12.52 -9.16 44.62
N ASP A 159 -12.60 -10.02 43.63
CA ASP A 159 -13.62 -11.08 43.60
C ASP A 159 -13.21 -12.12 42.53
N GLY A 160 -13.27 -13.40 42.94
CA GLY A 160 -12.74 -14.53 42.18
C GLY A 160 -13.61 -14.99 41.03
N SER A 161 -14.01 -14.08 40.15
CA SER A 161 -14.62 -14.38 38.87
C SER A 161 -13.60 -14.16 37.77
N ILE A 162 -13.35 -15.21 36.99
CA ILE A 162 -12.56 -15.18 35.75
C ILE A 162 -13.06 -14.00 34.92
N PRO A 163 -12.25 -12.97 34.65
CA PRO A 163 -12.67 -11.94 33.73
C PRO A 163 -12.79 -12.58 32.34
N SER A 164 -14.00 -12.75 31.88
CA SER A 164 -14.35 -12.98 30.49
C SER A 164 -14.03 -11.69 29.66
N THR A 165 -12.86 -11.15 29.92
CA THR A 165 -12.26 -10.17 29.07
C THR A 165 -11.60 -10.95 27.92
N VAL A 166 -12.43 -11.44 27.00
CA VAL A 166 -12.00 -11.46 25.59
C VAL A 166 -11.38 -10.10 25.40
N ALA A 167 -10.05 -10.07 25.34
CA ALA A 167 -9.31 -8.84 25.15
C ALA A 167 -9.88 -8.21 23.87
N THR A 168 -10.83 -7.31 24.07
CA THR A 168 -11.31 -6.41 23.02
C THR A 168 -10.05 -5.76 22.52
N ILE A 169 -9.64 -6.15 21.32
CA ILE A 169 -8.55 -5.50 20.60
C ILE A 169 -8.85 -4.02 20.72
N PRO A 170 -7.96 -3.18 21.30
CA PRO A 170 -8.21 -1.75 21.38
C PRO A 170 -8.60 -1.31 19.98
N PRO A 171 -9.56 -0.37 19.79
CA PRO A 171 -9.96 0.09 18.49
C PRO A 171 -8.69 0.56 17.78
N THR A 172 -8.16 -0.32 16.96
CA THR A 172 -6.99 -0.02 16.15
C THR A 172 -7.50 1.05 15.19
N ASN A 173 -6.89 2.22 15.22
CA ASN A 173 -7.19 3.37 14.37
C ASN A 173 -6.84 3.05 12.89
N HIS A 174 -7.13 1.80 12.47
CA HIS A 174 -6.87 1.32 11.13
C HIS A 174 -8.09 1.64 10.26
N PRO A 175 -7.88 2.07 9.02
CA PRO A 175 -8.97 2.24 8.08
C PRO A 175 -9.67 0.90 7.86
N SER A 176 -10.97 0.93 7.73
CA SER A 176 -11.78 -0.24 7.38
C SER A 176 -11.73 -0.55 5.89
N TYR A 177 -11.45 0.47 5.08
CA TYR A 177 -11.43 0.38 3.62
C TYR A 177 -10.18 1.00 3.01
N ILE A 178 -9.63 0.31 2.00
CA ILE A 178 -8.56 0.83 1.15
C ILE A 178 -9.06 0.81 -0.29
N ILE A 179 -9.02 1.95 -0.94
CA ILE A 179 -9.39 2.10 -2.34
C ILE A 179 -8.11 2.26 -3.16
N LEU A 180 -7.86 1.34 -4.08
CA LEU A 180 -6.77 1.40 -5.02
C LEU A 180 -7.21 2.17 -6.25
N ASP A 181 -6.69 3.37 -6.44
CA ASP A 181 -6.93 4.18 -7.63
C ASP A 181 -6.02 3.73 -8.77
N PHE A 182 -6.60 3.08 -9.76
CA PHE A 182 -5.92 2.54 -10.94
C PHE A 182 -6.06 3.45 -12.18
N SER A 183 -6.47 4.70 -12.02
CA SER A 183 -6.64 5.64 -13.13
C SER A 183 -5.39 5.83 -13.99
N ARG A 184 -4.20 5.67 -13.40
CA ARG A 184 -2.90 5.77 -14.08
C ARG A 184 -2.25 4.40 -14.35
N VAL A 185 -2.89 3.30 -13.99
CA VAL A 185 -2.40 1.96 -14.28
C VAL A 185 -2.83 1.59 -15.70
N THR A 186 -1.87 1.56 -16.61
CA THR A 186 -2.12 1.27 -18.04
C THR A 186 -1.93 -0.20 -18.38
N PHE A 187 -1.17 -0.92 -17.56
CA PHE A 187 -0.82 -2.33 -17.79
C PHE A 187 -0.56 -3.05 -16.47
N VAL A 188 -0.92 -4.34 -16.41
CA VAL A 188 -0.62 -5.22 -15.27
C VAL A 188 -0.14 -6.57 -15.83
N ASP A 189 1.01 -7.05 -15.38
CA ASP A 189 1.50 -8.38 -15.78
C ASP A 189 0.99 -9.50 -14.85
N GLY A 190 1.15 -10.76 -15.27
CA GLY A 190 0.67 -11.93 -14.52
C GLY A 190 1.27 -12.04 -13.12
N THR A 191 2.56 -11.73 -12.95
CA THR A 191 3.24 -11.77 -11.65
C THR A 191 2.68 -10.72 -10.69
N SER A 192 2.38 -9.54 -11.21
CA SER A 192 1.79 -8.46 -10.41
C SER A 192 0.34 -8.74 -10.05
N ILE A 193 -0.42 -9.42 -10.91
CA ILE A 193 -1.78 -9.87 -10.56
C ILE A 193 -1.72 -10.84 -9.38
N MET A 194 -0.79 -11.81 -9.39
CA MET A 194 -0.60 -12.71 -8.25
C MET A 194 -0.20 -11.97 -6.97
N THR A 195 0.68 -10.99 -7.09
CA THR A 195 1.05 -10.12 -5.95
C THR A 195 -0.14 -9.32 -5.44
N LEU A 196 -0.97 -8.79 -6.34
CA LEU A 196 -2.17 -8.04 -5.98
C LEU A 196 -3.21 -8.92 -5.28
N ILE A 197 -3.43 -10.16 -5.77
CA ILE A 197 -4.29 -11.16 -5.12
C ILE A 197 -3.80 -11.42 -3.69
N GLN A 198 -2.49 -11.66 -3.52
CA GLN A 198 -1.91 -11.87 -2.21
C GLN A 198 -2.10 -10.67 -1.28
N VAL A 199 -1.88 -9.44 -1.78
CA VAL A 199 -2.10 -8.22 -1.01
C VAL A 199 -3.57 -8.12 -0.56
N VAL A 200 -4.52 -8.35 -1.45
CA VAL A 200 -5.95 -8.32 -1.11
C VAL A 200 -6.25 -9.32 0.00
N GLN A 201 -5.78 -10.56 -0.11
CA GLN A 201 -5.96 -11.58 0.93
C GLN A 201 -5.31 -11.21 2.26
N GLU A 202 -4.10 -10.65 2.22
CA GLU A 202 -3.39 -10.20 3.42
C GLU A 202 -4.18 -9.12 4.18
N TYR A 203 -4.78 -8.16 3.47
CA TYR A 203 -5.59 -7.10 4.09
C TYR A 203 -6.97 -7.60 4.53
N GLN A 204 -7.61 -8.48 3.78
CA GLN A 204 -8.87 -9.13 4.18
C GLN A 204 -8.72 -9.93 5.48
N ASN A 205 -7.58 -10.62 5.67
CA ASN A 205 -7.29 -11.39 6.90
C ASN A 205 -7.17 -10.52 8.16
N ILE A 206 -7.00 -9.23 8.01
CA ILE A 206 -6.99 -8.24 9.10
C ILE A 206 -8.23 -7.35 9.12
N ASN A 207 -9.32 -7.80 8.45
CA ASN A 207 -10.62 -7.14 8.34
C ASN A 207 -10.57 -5.76 7.66
N ILE A 208 -9.67 -5.58 6.69
CA ILE A 208 -9.63 -4.39 5.82
C ILE A 208 -10.12 -4.80 4.43
N THR A 209 -11.15 -4.13 3.96
CA THR A 209 -11.70 -4.37 2.63
C THR A 209 -10.96 -3.53 1.59
N ILE A 210 -10.56 -4.16 0.48
CA ILE A 210 -9.94 -3.46 -0.65
C ILE A 210 -10.93 -3.31 -1.78
N TYR A 211 -10.99 -2.10 -2.34
CA TYR A 211 -11.71 -1.77 -3.56
C TYR A 211 -10.74 -1.30 -4.64
N ILE A 212 -11.07 -1.54 -5.90
CA ILE A 212 -10.32 -1.06 -7.07
C ILE A 212 -11.20 -0.07 -7.82
N ALA A 213 -10.67 1.13 -8.07
CA ALA A 213 -11.41 2.20 -8.73
C ALA A 213 -10.69 2.70 -9.98
N ALA A 214 -11.45 3.23 -10.92
CA ALA A 214 -10.99 3.87 -12.16
C ALA A 214 -10.07 2.96 -13.00
N CYS A 215 -10.37 1.66 -13.03
CA CYS A 215 -9.61 0.68 -13.79
C CYS A 215 -9.96 0.78 -15.29
N SER A 216 -8.96 0.85 -16.17
CA SER A 216 -9.19 0.80 -17.60
C SER A 216 -9.72 -0.57 -18.04
N SER A 217 -10.48 -0.64 -19.15
CA SER A 217 -11.05 -1.89 -19.66
C SER A 217 -9.99 -2.96 -19.97
N SER A 218 -8.81 -2.54 -20.46
CA SER A 218 -7.69 -3.44 -20.73
C SER A 218 -7.13 -4.06 -19.44
N VAL A 219 -6.91 -3.25 -18.40
CA VAL A 219 -6.44 -3.72 -17.10
C VAL A 219 -7.49 -4.58 -16.42
N PHE A 220 -8.77 -4.20 -16.49
CA PHE A 220 -9.88 -5.00 -15.98
C PHE A 220 -9.91 -6.41 -16.59
N SER A 221 -9.79 -6.51 -17.93
CA SER A 221 -9.73 -7.79 -18.64
C SER A 221 -8.50 -8.62 -18.26
N MET A 222 -7.35 -7.97 -17.98
CA MET A 222 -6.14 -8.66 -17.51
C MET A 222 -6.35 -9.21 -16.10
N LEU A 223 -6.94 -8.44 -15.19
CA LEU A 223 -7.26 -8.86 -13.83
C LEU A 223 -8.26 -10.03 -13.82
N GLN A 224 -9.27 -9.98 -14.70
CA GLN A 224 -10.23 -11.07 -14.88
C GLN A 224 -9.54 -12.36 -15.32
N ARG A 225 -8.77 -12.31 -16.39
CA ARG A 225 -8.01 -13.46 -16.91
C ARG A 225 -6.97 -13.98 -15.90
N GLY A 226 -6.39 -13.10 -15.11
CA GLY A 226 -5.43 -13.44 -14.05
C GLY A 226 -6.06 -14.04 -12.80
N GLY A 227 -7.38 -14.22 -12.76
CA GLY A 227 -8.08 -14.90 -11.66
C GLY A 227 -8.36 -14.00 -10.45
N MET A 228 -8.25 -12.67 -10.58
CA MET A 228 -8.51 -11.72 -9.49
C MET A 228 -9.93 -11.84 -8.95
N PHE A 229 -10.91 -12.17 -9.80
CA PHE A 229 -12.32 -12.32 -9.43
C PHE A 229 -12.63 -13.52 -8.54
N LYS A 230 -11.67 -14.45 -8.37
CA LYS A 230 -11.78 -15.52 -7.36
C LYS A 230 -11.57 -15.01 -5.94
N THR A 231 -10.84 -13.91 -5.79
CA THR A 231 -10.50 -13.32 -4.49
C THR A 231 -11.32 -12.07 -4.20
N LEU A 232 -11.55 -11.26 -5.21
CA LEU A 232 -12.25 -9.99 -5.11
C LEU A 232 -13.48 -10.00 -6.02
N SER A 233 -14.68 -9.84 -5.44
CA SER A 233 -15.94 -9.82 -6.20
C SER A 233 -15.97 -8.69 -7.24
N ALA A 234 -16.66 -8.87 -8.35
CA ALA A 234 -16.88 -7.84 -9.36
C ALA A 234 -17.51 -6.57 -8.76
N SER A 235 -18.31 -6.70 -7.70
CA SER A 235 -18.89 -5.57 -6.96
C SER A 235 -17.85 -4.70 -6.21
N SER A 236 -16.61 -5.14 -6.12
CA SER A 236 -15.50 -4.38 -5.52
C SER A 236 -14.75 -3.51 -6.53
N PHE A 237 -15.18 -3.51 -7.78
CA PHE A 237 -14.63 -2.67 -8.84
C PHE A 237 -15.56 -1.51 -9.14
N PHE A 238 -15.02 -0.30 -9.08
CA PHE A 238 -15.79 0.93 -9.26
C PHE A 238 -15.28 1.75 -10.45
N PRO A 239 -16.17 2.40 -11.21
CA PRO A 239 -15.80 3.21 -12.36
C PRO A 239 -15.01 4.46 -11.94
N SER A 240 -15.25 4.99 -10.74
CA SER A 240 -14.56 6.15 -10.21
C SER A 240 -14.15 5.95 -8.75
N VAL A 241 -13.18 6.75 -8.30
CA VAL A 241 -12.78 6.81 -6.88
C VAL A 241 -13.95 7.31 -6.02
N HIS A 242 -14.73 8.25 -6.55
CA HIS A 242 -15.89 8.80 -5.85
C HIS A 242 -16.95 7.73 -5.55
N ASP A 243 -17.30 6.91 -6.55
CA ASP A 243 -18.27 5.82 -6.37
C ASP A 243 -17.79 4.81 -5.31
N ALA A 244 -16.49 4.47 -5.34
CA ALA A 244 -15.88 3.59 -4.35
C ALA A 244 -15.96 4.17 -2.94
N VAL A 245 -15.66 5.46 -2.77
CA VAL A 245 -15.77 6.15 -1.47
C VAL A 245 -17.22 6.23 -1.01
N MET A 246 -18.16 6.59 -1.89
CA MET A 246 -19.58 6.66 -1.55
C MET A 246 -20.12 5.31 -1.09
N HIS A 247 -19.62 4.22 -1.66
CA HIS A 247 -19.99 2.87 -1.24
C HIS A 247 -19.52 2.53 0.19
N THR A 248 -18.47 3.18 0.70
CA THR A 248 -17.99 2.96 2.07
C THR A 248 -18.75 3.73 3.14
N LEU A 249 -19.54 4.74 2.75
CA LEU A 249 -20.27 5.59 3.69
C LEU A 249 -21.59 4.93 4.10
N PRO A 250 -21.89 4.82 5.40
CA PRO A 250 -23.16 4.24 5.86
C PRO A 250 -24.34 5.12 5.42
N GLY A 251 -25.36 4.48 4.83
CA GLY A 251 -26.64 5.12 4.51
C GLY A 251 -26.81 5.65 3.08
N ARG A 252 -25.81 5.59 2.22
CA ARG A 252 -25.97 5.92 0.80
C ARG A 252 -26.03 4.65 -0.05
N LYS A 253 -27.13 4.50 -0.80
CA LYS A 253 -27.24 3.43 -1.81
C LYS A 253 -26.31 3.75 -2.97
N PRO A 254 -25.53 2.78 -3.48
CA PRO A 254 -24.70 3.00 -4.65
C PRO A 254 -25.58 3.37 -5.84
N THR A 255 -25.27 4.46 -6.52
CA THR A 255 -25.94 4.89 -7.76
C THR A 255 -25.61 3.95 -8.94
N TYR A 256 -24.61 3.08 -8.74
CA TYR A 256 -24.12 2.15 -9.75
C TYR A 256 -24.66 0.74 -9.50
N LYS A 257 -25.34 0.17 -10.49
CA LYS A 257 -25.58 -1.27 -10.59
C LYS A 257 -24.36 -1.91 -11.23
N PRO A 258 -23.66 -2.86 -10.56
CA PRO A 258 -22.57 -3.57 -11.20
C PRO A 258 -23.11 -4.25 -12.47
N GLN A 259 -22.43 -4.05 -13.60
CA GLN A 259 -22.73 -4.80 -14.82
C GLN A 259 -22.58 -6.29 -14.51
N GLN A 260 -23.67 -7.02 -14.67
CA GLN A 260 -23.60 -8.47 -14.71
C GLN A 260 -22.75 -8.83 -15.93
N LEU A 261 -21.56 -9.37 -15.69
CA LEU A 261 -20.76 -9.97 -16.72
C LEU A 261 -21.55 -11.18 -17.23
N THR A 262 -22.17 -11.04 -18.37
CA THR A 262 -22.60 -12.20 -19.17
C THR A 262 -21.35 -12.88 -19.67
N ASP A 263 -21.22 -14.17 -19.36
CA ASP A 263 -20.16 -15.10 -19.78
C ASP A 263 -19.96 -15.09 -21.30
#